data_8a94294e86eb7b838a7ceb6d4a812c3c
#
_entry.id   8a94294e86eb7b838a7ceb6d4a812c3c
#
_cell.length_a   1.000
_cell.length_b   1.000
_cell.length_c   1.000
_cell.angle_alpha   90.00
_cell.angle_beta   90.00
_cell.angle_gamma   90.00
#
_symmetry.space_group_name_H-M   'P 1'
#
loop_
_entity.id
_entity.type
_entity.pdbx_description
1 polymer ?
#
loop_
_entity_poly.entity_id
_entity_poly.type
_entity_poly.pdbx_seq_one_letter_code
_entity_poly.pdbx_strand_id
1 'polypeptide(L)'
;MKPPEEILAAFRVTAPEWIATTAIASLWKVSRAGGGVAVLKYYGARGMGSEADGFRFLQAAPEDCAARVYGLRPDAALIEWLEGPSLADLAIAGEDETAARELVKVASGLHPGAGQAPEGYPRLEDRFDALFHLKPAPSCAVGGKAAIAACQTLARQLLNTQVDVRPLHGDLHHGNVMRTPRGYCAFDAKGIVGERTYELANAFRHPYGNPDLTRDPRRIGMLADLWSVGFAVDRQRLLQWAAVKCALSIAWRSKGRLAQEDELDLLAALLSCATGQGGARV
;
A
#
# COMPACT_ATOMS: atom_id res chain seq x y z
N MET A 1 -10.20 1.61 -27.15
CA MET A 1 -9.08 0.67 -27.41
C MET A 1 -9.54 -0.70 -26.96
N LYS A 2 -9.29 -1.77 -27.75
CA LYS A 2 -9.63 -3.15 -27.34
C LYS A 2 -8.35 -3.90 -26.95
N PRO A 3 -8.41 -4.86 -26.02
CA PRO A 3 -7.27 -5.73 -25.75
C PRO A 3 -7.02 -6.64 -26.97
N PRO A 4 -5.78 -7.17 -27.15
CA PRO A 4 -5.48 -8.11 -28.23
C PRO A 4 -6.38 -9.35 -28.14
N GLU A 5 -6.85 -9.84 -29.31
CA GLU A 5 -7.74 -11.01 -29.35
C GLU A 5 -7.07 -12.27 -28.80
N GLU A 6 -5.76 -12.42 -29.00
CA GLU A 6 -4.98 -13.54 -28.43
C GLU A 6 -5.00 -13.55 -26.90
N ILE A 7 -5.03 -12.37 -26.24
CA ILE A 7 -5.12 -12.26 -24.79
C ILE A 7 -6.53 -12.62 -24.31
N LEU A 8 -7.57 -12.14 -25.02
CA LEU A 8 -8.96 -12.51 -24.72
C LEU A 8 -9.17 -14.03 -24.85
N ALA A 9 -8.65 -14.62 -25.94
CA ALA A 9 -8.73 -16.06 -26.15
C ALA A 9 -7.97 -16.87 -25.10
N ALA A 10 -6.76 -16.45 -24.75
CA ALA A 10 -5.92 -17.14 -23.76
C ALA A 10 -6.56 -17.18 -22.38
N PHE A 11 -7.25 -16.12 -21.95
CA PHE A 11 -7.98 -16.08 -20.68
C PHE A 11 -9.44 -16.56 -20.80
N ARG A 12 -9.90 -16.91 -22.01
CA ARG A 12 -11.30 -17.31 -22.28
C ARG A 12 -12.29 -16.27 -21.76
N VAL A 13 -12.05 -15.00 -22.11
CA VAL A 13 -12.87 -13.87 -21.71
C VAL A 13 -13.45 -13.14 -22.94
N THR A 14 -14.59 -12.48 -22.74
CA THR A 14 -15.35 -11.79 -23.78
C THR A 14 -15.84 -10.44 -23.27
N ALA A 15 -16.51 -9.67 -24.15
CA ALA A 15 -17.14 -8.39 -23.84
C ALA A 15 -16.22 -7.41 -23.07
N PRO A 16 -15.05 -7.04 -23.63
CA PRO A 16 -14.15 -6.12 -22.94
C PRO A 16 -14.73 -4.70 -22.95
N GLU A 17 -14.98 -4.18 -21.75
CA GLU A 17 -15.36 -2.80 -21.48
C GLU A 17 -14.14 -2.07 -20.92
N TRP A 18 -13.72 -0.98 -21.55
CA TRP A 18 -12.57 -0.22 -21.11
C TRP A 18 -12.84 0.47 -19.77
N ILE A 19 -11.89 0.35 -18.81
CA ILE A 19 -11.95 0.98 -17.50
C ILE A 19 -11.01 2.19 -17.47
N ALA A 20 -9.71 1.96 -17.70
CA ALA A 20 -8.67 2.96 -17.55
C ALA A 20 -7.38 2.57 -18.27
N THR A 21 -6.51 3.54 -18.46
CA THR A 21 -5.10 3.32 -18.79
C THR A 21 -4.24 3.97 -17.70
N THR A 22 -3.35 3.21 -17.12
CA THR A 22 -2.36 3.66 -16.15
C THR A 22 -1.02 3.92 -16.86
N ALA A 23 -0.01 4.34 -16.11
CA ALA A 23 1.34 4.53 -16.66
C ALA A 23 1.97 3.23 -17.21
N ILE A 24 1.49 2.06 -16.78
CA ILE A 24 2.10 0.77 -17.10
C ILE A 24 1.16 -0.26 -17.73
N ALA A 25 -0.15 -0.10 -17.60
CA ALA A 25 -1.13 -1.07 -18.10
C ALA A 25 -2.43 -0.42 -18.54
N SER A 26 -3.15 -1.11 -19.40
CA SER A 26 -4.55 -0.82 -19.71
C SER A 26 -5.47 -1.85 -19.04
N LEU A 27 -6.64 -1.41 -18.60
CA LEU A 27 -7.57 -2.20 -17.79
C LEU A 27 -8.93 -2.29 -18.48
N TRP A 28 -9.50 -3.49 -18.48
CA TRP A 28 -10.86 -3.75 -18.97
C TRP A 28 -11.64 -4.61 -18.00
N LYS A 29 -12.92 -4.33 -17.86
CA LYS A 29 -13.89 -5.25 -17.30
C LYS A 29 -14.24 -6.26 -18.38
N VAL A 30 -14.20 -7.54 -18.07
CA VAL A 30 -14.43 -8.63 -19.02
C VAL A 30 -15.37 -9.68 -18.44
N SER A 31 -16.12 -10.38 -19.30
CA SER A 31 -16.93 -11.54 -18.93
C SER A 31 -16.11 -12.82 -19.04
N ARG A 32 -16.17 -13.70 -18.01
CA ARG A 32 -15.46 -14.99 -17.98
C ARG A 32 -16.32 -16.10 -18.56
N ALA A 33 -15.72 -17.04 -19.29
CA ALA A 33 -16.43 -18.21 -19.84
C ALA A 33 -17.06 -19.09 -18.74
N GLY A 34 -16.46 -19.13 -17.53
CA GLY A 34 -17.00 -19.84 -16.37
C GLY A 34 -18.07 -19.04 -15.56
N GLY A 35 -18.54 -17.93 -16.10
CA GLY A 35 -19.47 -17.01 -15.45
C GLY A 35 -18.77 -15.94 -14.59
N GLY A 36 -19.51 -14.85 -14.36
CA GLY A 36 -19.03 -13.70 -13.62
C GLY A 36 -18.11 -12.77 -14.42
N VAL A 37 -17.68 -11.70 -13.79
CA VAL A 37 -16.84 -10.64 -14.35
C VAL A 37 -15.44 -10.63 -13.74
N ALA A 38 -14.48 -10.06 -14.47
CA ALA A 38 -13.10 -9.94 -14.03
C ALA A 38 -12.48 -8.64 -14.56
N VAL A 39 -11.32 -8.26 -14.02
CA VAL A 39 -10.46 -7.21 -14.59
C VAL A 39 -9.35 -7.89 -15.38
N LEU A 40 -9.27 -7.54 -16.65
CA LEU A 40 -8.11 -7.83 -17.49
C LEU A 40 -7.15 -6.65 -17.43
N LYS A 41 -5.95 -6.87 -16.92
CA LYS A 41 -4.86 -5.90 -16.84
C LYS A 41 -3.79 -6.32 -17.87
N TYR A 42 -3.58 -5.49 -18.91
CA TYR A 42 -2.66 -5.78 -20.00
C TYR A 42 -1.53 -4.76 -20.06
N TYR A 43 -0.30 -5.27 -20.06
CA TYR A 43 0.94 -4.49 -19.98
C TYR A 43 1.64 -4.34 -21.34
N GLY A 44 1.21 -5.11 -22.36
CA GLY A 44 1.82 -5.13 -23.67
C GLY A 44 3.26 -5.65 -23.66
N ALA A 45 4.04 -5.23 -24.64
CA ALA A 45 5.43 -5.68 -24.81
C ALA A 45 6.36 -5.35 -23.63
N ARG A 46 5.94 -4.46 -22.72
CA ARG A 46 6.70 -4.11 -21.51
C ARG A 46 6.67 -5.25 -20.48
N GLY A 47 5.65 -6.11 -20.52
CA GLY A 47 5.41 -7.11 -19.49
C GLY A 47 4.99 -6.51 -18.13
N MET A 48 4.68 -7.38 -17.19
CA MET A 48 4.22 -6.98 -15.84
C MET A 48 5.32 -6.32 -14.99
N GLY A 49 6.60 -6.59 -15.26
CA GLY A 49 7.69 -6.08 -14.45
C GLY A 49 7.51 -6.44 -12.96
N SER A 50 7.71 -5.46 -12.08
CA SER A 50 7.58 -5.64 -10.62
C SER A 50 6.14 -5.91 -10.14
N GLU A 51 5.11 -5.76 -10.98
CA GLU A 51 3.72 -6.11 -10.59
C GLU A 51 3.50 -7.63 -10.52
N ALA A 52 4.35 -8.44 -11.17
CA ALA A 52 4.30 -9.89 -11.09
C ALA A 52 4.38 -10.40 -9.65
N ASP A 53 5.22 -9.77 -8.83
CA ASP A 53 5.40 -10.15 -7.42
C ASP A 53 4.15 -9.84 -6.58
N GLY A 54 3.45 -8.76 -6.89
CA GLY A 54 2.16 -8.43 -6.29
C GLY A 54 1.10 -9.49 -6.57
N PHE A 55 1.01 -10.00 -7.81
CA PHE A 55 0.09 -11.10 -8.13
C PHE A 55 0.49 -12.41 -7.46
N ARG A 56 1.79 -12.72 -7.36
CA ARG A 56 2.28 -13.89 -6.60
C ARG A 56 1.86 -13.81 -5.13
N PHE A 57 1.97 -12.63 -4.53
CA PHE A 57 1.51 -12.39 -3.17
C PHE A 57 0.01 -12.65 -3.02
N LEU A 58 -0.82 -12.07 -3.91
CA LEU A 58 -2.28 -12.26 -3.87
C LEU A 58 -2.68 -13.72 -4.08
N GLN A 59 -1.97 -14.47 -4.94
CA GLN A 59 -2.22 -15.91 -5.14
C GLN A 59 -1.89 -16.77 -3.92
N ALA A 60 -0.91 -16.34 -3.11
CA ALA A 60 -0.52 -17.03 -1.88
C ALA A 60 -1.37 -16.62 -0.66
N ALA A 61 -2.06 -15.48 -0.74
CA ALA A 61 -2.90 -14.96 0.33
C ALA A 61 -4.22 -15.74 0.44
N PRO A 62 -4.83 -15.83 1.64
CA PRO A 62 -6.16 -16.42 1.82
C PRO A 62 -7.22 -15.68 0.99
N GLU A 63 -8.11 -16.45 0.34
CA GLU A 63 -9.12 -15.90 -0.58
C GLU A 63 -10.19 -15.03 0.10
N ASP A 64 -10.36 -15.14 1.39
CA ASP A 64 -11.33 -14.34 2.16
C ASP A 64 -10.84 -12.93 2.47
N CYS A 65 -9.54 -12.64 2.28
CA CYS A 65 -8.97 -11.31 2.51
C CYS A 65 -8.19 -10.74 1.30
N ALA A 66 -8.10 -11.46 0.19
CA ALA A 66 -7.41 -11.01 -1.02
C ALA A 66 -8.23 -11.23 -2.28
N ALA A 67 -8.06 -10.36 -3.27
CA ALA A 67 -8.64 -10.50 -4.59
C ALA A 67 -8.08 -11.74 -5.28
N ARG A 68 -8.94 -12.55 -5.90
CA ARG A 68 -8.54 -13.74 -6.64
C ARG A 68 -7.79 -13.38 -7.91
N VAL A 69 -6.71 -14.09 -8.16
CA VAL A 69 -5.96 -14.03 -9.43
C VAL A 69 -6.35 -15.23 -10.26
N TYR A 70 -7.14 -15.03 -11.28
CA TYR A 70 -7.67 -16.11 -12.14
C TYR A 70 -6.67 -16.64 -13.15
N GLY A 71 -5.68 -15.82 -13.53
CA GLY A 71 -4.64 -16.22 -14.45
C GLY A 71 -3.58 -15.14 -14.66
N LEU A 72 -2.37 -15.59 -14.99
CA LEU A 72 -1.22 -14.74 -15.28
C LEU A 72 -0.57 -15.15 -16.60
N ARG A 73 -0.09 -14.17 -17.34
CA ARG A 73 0.80 -14.27 -18.48
C ARG A 73 1.93 -13.26 -18.32
N PRO A 74 3.04 -13.36 -19.06
CA PRO A 74 4.12 -12.38 -18.93
C PRO A 74 3.70 -10.94 -19.17
N ASP A 75 2.65 -10.72 -19.95
CA ASP A 75 2.16 -9.43 -20.42
C ASP A 75 0.74 -9.09 -19.96
N ALA A 76 0.07 -9.98 -19.20
CA ALA A 76 -1.31 -9.77 -18.77
C ALA A 76 -1.68 -10.53 -17.49
N ALA A 77 -2.61 -9.97 -16.71
CA ALA A 77 -3.23 -10.61 -15.55
C ALA A 77 -4.75 -10.55 -15.64
N LEU A 78 -5.41 -11.62 -15.23
CA LEU A 78 -6.86 -11.68 -15.04
C LEU A 78 -7.13 -11.81 -13.55
N ILE A 79 -7.77 -10.80 -12.97
CA ILE A 79 -8.05 -10.70 -11.55
C ILE A 79 -9.53 -10.51 -11.26
N GLU A 80 -9.94 -10.76 -10.06
CA GLU A 80 -11.32 -10.58 -9.61
C GLU A 80 -11.79 -9.13 -9.79
N TRP A 81 -13.02 -8.98 -10.28
CA TRP A 81 -13.73 -7.70 -10.24
C TRP A 81 -14.34 -7.50 -8.87
N LEU A 82 -13.92 -6.44 -8.15
CA LEU A 82 -14.47 -6.07 -6.85
C LEU A 82 -15.47 -4.92 -7.05
N GLU A 83 -16.71 -5.08 -6.59
CA GLU A 83 -17.80 -4.14 -6.89
C GLU A 83 -18.21 -3.21 -5.74
N GLY A 84 -17.80 -3.55 -4.51
CA GLY A 84 -18.18 -2.78 -3.34
C GLY A 84 -17.39 -1.49 -3.17
N PRO A 85 -17.78 -0.64 -2.22
CA PRO A 85 -16.99 0.52 -1.86
C PRO A 85 -15.64 0.10 -1.26
N SER A 86 -14.64 0.96 -1.47
CA SER A 86 -13.35 0.83 -0.78
C SER A 86 -13.46 1.29 0.69
N LEU A 87 -12.49 0.92 1.50
CA LEU A 87 -12.37 1.47 2.85
C LEU A 87 -12.07 2.97 2.83
N ALA A 88 -11.50 3.49 1.72
CA ALA A 88 -11.31 4.93 1.55
C ALA A 88 -12.66 5.66 1.41
N ASP A 89 -13.59 5.09 0.62
CA ASP A 89 -14.94 5.65 0.48
C ASP A 89 -15.65 5.68 1.83
N LEU A 90 -15.50 4.63 2.64
CA LEU A 90 -16.08 4.52 3.97
C LEU A 90 -15.51 5.59 4.91
N ALA A 91 -14.19 5.75 4.94
CA ALA A 91 -13.54 6.76 5.77
C ALA A 91 -13.93 8.19 5.36
N ILE A 92 -14.05 8.49 4.07
CA ILE A 92 -14.48 9.78 3.54
C ILE A 92 -15.96 10.06 3.88
N ALA A 93 -16.79 9.01 3.94
CA ALA A 93 -18.18 9.11 4.36
C ALA A 93 -18.38 9.35 5.88
N GLY A 94 -17.28 9.45 6.65
CA GLY A 94 -17.30 9.71 8.09
C GLY A 94 -17.20 8.46 8.97
N GLU A 95 -17.03 7.28 8.37
CA GLU A 95 -16.88 6.00 9.08
C GLU A 95 -15.40 5.57 9.21
N ASP A 96 -14.50 6.51 9.50
CA ASP A 96 -13.05 6.29 9.52
C ASP A 96 -12.63 5.22 10.53
N GLU A 97 -13.22 5.20 11.73
CA GLU A 97 -12.89 4.16 12.72
C GLU A 97 -13.35 2.76 12.28
N THR A 98 -14.51 2.66 11.63
CA THR A 98 -14.99 1.41 11.03
C THR A 98 -14.03 0.95 9.93
N ALA A 99 -13.64 1.86 9.03
CA ALA A 99 -12.67 1.57 7.98
C ALA A 99 -11.32 1.10 8.54
N ALA A 100 -10.83 1.73 9.60
CA ALA A 100 -9.59 1.36 10.27
C ALA A 100 -9.67 -0.04 10.92
N ARG A 101 -10.80 -0.39 11.54
CA ARG A 101 -11.04 -1.73 12.11
C ARG A 101 -11.08 -2.82 11.04
N GLU A 102 -11.73 -2.57 9.91
CA GLU A 102 -11.76 -3.52 8.80
C GLU A 102 -10.39 -3.66 8.13
N LEU A 103 -9.62 -2.57 7.99
CA LEU A 103 -8.28 -2.62 7.43
C LEU A 103 -7.34 -3.52 8.23
N VAL A 104 -7.35 -3.41 9.56
CA VAL A 104 -6.47 -4.24 10.41
C VAL A 104 -6.90 -5.71 10.41
N LYS A 105 -8.19 -6.02 10.24
CA LYS A 105 -8.66 -7.40 10.06
C LYS A 105 -8.12 -7.99 8.76
N VAL A 106 -8.20 -7.23 7.66
CA VAL A 106 -7.63 -7.65 6.37
C VAL A 106 -6.12 -7.84 6.49
N ALA A 107 -5.40 -6.87 7.07
CA ALA A 107 -3.96 -7.00 7.30
C ALA A 107 -3.61 -8.26 8.08
N SER A 108 -4.35 -8.56 9.15
CA SER A 108 -4.13 -9.78 9.96
C SER A 108 -4.44 -11.04 9.18
N GLY A 109 -5.50 -11.04 8.36
CA GLY A 109 -5.87 -12.15 7.50
C GLY A 109 -4.84 -12.45 6.41
N LEU A 110 -4.16 -11.43 5.87
CA LEU A 110 -3.09 -11.60 4.90
C LEU A 110 -1.83 -12.29 5.49
N HIS A 111 -1.69 -12.33 6.82
CA HIS A 111 -0.53 -12.89 7.52
C HIS A 111 -0.90 -14.04 8.49
N PRO A 112 -1.54 -15.11 8.03
CA PRO A 112 -1.90 -16.23 8.90
C PRO A 112 -0.64 -17.01 9.35
N GLY A 113 -0.27 -16.88 10.61
CA GLY A 113 0.83 -17.64 11.20
C GLY A 113 2.24 -17.10 10.90
N ALA A 114 3.25 -17.78 11.44
CA ALA A 114 4.66 -17.50 11.18
C ALA A 114 5.10 -18.30 9.94
N GLY A 115 5.47 -17.61 8.86
CA GLY A 115 5.99 -18.23 7.64
C GLY A 115 7.37 -17.68 7.28
N GLN A 116 8.24 -18.53 6.72
CA GLN A 116 9.45 -18.05 6.09
C GLN A 116 9.09 -17.32 4.80
N ALA A 117 9.78 -16.21 4.54
CA ALA A 117 9.63 -15.49 3.28
C ALA A 117 10.08 -16.38 2.11
N PRO A 118 9.24 -16.61 1.09
CA PRO A 118 9.66 -17.33 -0.10
C PRO A 118 10.80 -16.58 -0.80
N GLU A 119 11.72 -17.32 -1.41
CA GLU A 119 12.77 -16.72 -2.22
C GLU A 119 12.20 -15.97 -3.43
N GLY A 120 12.90 -14.93 -3.87
CA GLY A 120 12.63 -14.24 -5.14
C GLY A 120 11.64 -13.07 -5.07
N TYR A 121 11.24 -12.62 -3.88
CA TYR A 121 10.56 -11.34 -3.73
C TYR A 121 11.58 -10.20 -3.59
N PRO A 122 11.30 -8.99 -4.15
CA PRO A 122 12.08 -7.79 -3.88
C PRO A 122 12.13 -7.50 -2.38
N ARG A 123 13.25 -7.01 -1.90
CA ARG A 123 13.39 -6.67 -0.48
C ARG A 123 12.88 -5.27 -0.18
N LEU A 124 12.37 -5.09 1.03
CA LEU A 124 11.91 -3.78 1.50
C LEU A 124 13.03 -2.73 1.42
N GLU A 125 14.27 -3.12 1.74
CA GLU A 125 15.45 -2.25 1.71
C GLU A 125 15.64 -1.59 0.34
N ASP A 126 15.46 -2.33 -0.74
CA ASP A 126 15.67 -1.86 -2.11
C ASP A 126 14.75 -0.68 -2.47
N ARG A 127 13.62 -0.56 -1.79
CA ARG A 127 12.67 0.53 -2.03
C ARG A 127 13.09 1.86 -1.43
N PHE A 128 13.98 1.84 -0.43
CA PHE A 128 14.39 3.04 0.31
C PHE A 128 15.51 3.85 -0.36
N ASP A 129 16.06 3.37 -1.46
CA ASP A 129 17.12 4.05 -2.21
C ASP A 129 16.76 5.51 -2.55
N ALA A 130 15.53 5.75 -3.01
CA ALA A 130 15.03 7.09 -3.32
C ALA A 130 15.06 8.02 -2.09
N LEU A 131 14.74 7.52 -0.89
CA LEU A 131 14.81 8.32 0.34
C LEU A 131 16.26 8.62 0.73
N PHE A 132 17.15 7.65 0.61
CA PHE A 132 18.56 7.84 0.99
C PHE A 132 19.30 8.80 0.08
N HIS A 133 18.87 8.93 -1.19
CA HIS A 133 19.43 9.85 -2.16
C HIS A 133 18.69 11.20 -2.26
N LEU A 134 17.55 11.37 -1.53
CA LEU A 134 16.80 12.61 -1.53
C LEU A 134 17.61 13.76 -0.90
N LYS A 135 17.76 14.84 -1.66
CA LYS A 135 18.46 16.06 -1.20
C LYS A 135 17.48 17.22 -1.10
N PRO A 136 17.38 17.91 0.05
CA PRO A 136 16.59 19.13 0.15
C PRO A 136 17.16 20.24 -0.74
N ALA A 137 16.29 20.92 -1.48
CA ALA A 137 16.63 22.14 -2.21
C ALA A 137 16.90 23.29 -1.24
N PRO A 138 17.62 24.36 -1.65
CA PRO A 138 17.77 25.56 -0.83
C PRO A 138 16.44 26.16 -0.38
N SER A 139 15.42 26.13 -1.26
CA SER A 139 14.06 26.63 -1.01
C SER A 139 13.21 25.76 -0.09
N CYS A 140 13.64 24.54 0.24
CA CYS A 140 12.92 23.70 1.19
C CYS A 140 12.96 24.31 2.59
N ALA A 141 11.80 24.36 3.26
CA ALA A 141 11.68 24.86 4.63
C ALA A 141 12.61 24.10 5.60
N VAL A 142 13.11 24.80 6.62
CA VAL A 142 14.04 24.21 7.61
C VAL A 142 13.46 22.97 8.28
N GLY A 143 12.18 23.02 8.68
CA GLY A 143 11.48 21.88 9.27
C GLY A 143 11.42 20.67 8.33
N GLY A 144 11.17 20.88 7.04
CA GLY A 144 11.17 19.81 6.04
C GLY A 144 12.55 19.16 5.87
N LYS A 145 13.62 19.97 5.85
CA LYS A 145 15.00 19.45 5.82
C LYS A 145 15.31 18.57 7.03
N ALA A 146 14.95 19.05 8.23
CA ALA A 146 15.16 18.30 9.47
C ALA A 146 14.36 17.01 9.51
N ALA A 147 13.08 17.04 9.10
CA ALA A 147 12.22 15.88 9.08
C ALA A 147 12.74 14.78 8.12
N ILE A 148 13.18 15.14 6.92
CA ILE A 148 13.76 14.18 5.98
C ILE A 148 15.06 13.58 6.52
N ALA A 149 15.96 14.39 7.08
CA ALA A 149 17.20 13.90 7.67
C ALA A 149 16.94 12.93 8.84
N ALA A 150 15.97 13.24 9.70
CA ALA A 150 15.53 12.35 10.78
C ALA A 150 14.99 11.03 10.23
N CYS A 151 14.14 11.07 9.18
CA CYS A 151 13.61 9.87 8.54
C CYS A 151 14.66 9.04 7.82
N GLN A 152 15.67 9.65 7.20
CA GLN A 152 16.78 8.91 6.60
C GLN A 152 17.58 8.12 7.66
N THR A 153 17.81 8.71 8.84
CA THR A 153 18.48 8.03 9.96
C THR A 153 17.60 6.91 10.52
N LEU A 154 16.33 7.22 10.79
CA LEU A 154 15.36 6.27 11.33
C LEU A 154 15.13 5.08 10.38
N ALA A 155 15.05 5.33 9.07
CA ALA A 155 14.91 4.28 8.06
C ALA A 155 16.08 3.29 8.10
N ARG A 156 17.33 3.78 8.20
CA ARG A 156 18.50 2.90 8.35
C ARG A 156 18.43 2.05 9.61
N GLN A 157 17.99 2.63 10.74
CA GLN A 157 17.83 1.90 11.99
C GLN A 157 16.78 0.80 11.86
N LEU A 158 15.59 1.12 11.33
CA LEU A 158 14.50 0.17 11.16
C LEU A 158 14.89 -0.97 10.22
N LEU A 159 15.49 -0.66 9.08
CA LEU A 159 15.93 -1.65 8.09
C LEU A 159 17.01 -2.59 8.65
N ASN A 160 17.94 -2.08 9.46
CA ASN A 160 18.97 -2.88 10.10
C ASN A 160 18.48 -3.72 11.29
N THR A 161 17.31 -3.43 11.82
CA THR A 161 16.74 -4.08 13.01
C THR A 161 15.38 -4.72 12.74
N GLN A 162 15.12 -5.12 11.51
CA GLN A 162 13.85 -5.75 11.13
C GLN A 162 13.58 -7.00 11.97
N VAL A 163 12.34 -7.13 12.41
CA VAL A 163 11.82 -8.30 13.11
C VAL A 163 10.62 -8.86 12.36
N ASP A 164 10.31 -10.14 12.53
CA ASP A 164 9.15 -10.78 11.90
C ASP A 164 9.07 -10.49 10.39
N VAL A 165 10.17 -10.76 9.68
CA VAL A 165 10.32 -10.51 8.23
C VAL A 165 9.47 -11.52 7.46
N ARG A 166 8.57 -11.02 6.60
CA ARG A 166 7.58 -11.80 5.85
C ARG A 166 7.34 -11.24 4.44
N PRO A 167 6.69 -12.00 3.56
CA PRO A 167 6.05 -11.41 2.38
C PRO A 167 4.98 -10.42 2.83
N LEU A 168 4.95 -9.26 2.17
CA LEU A 168 4.02 -8.17 2.43
C LEU A 168 3.23 -7.84 1.17
N HIS A 169 2.00 -7.38 1.35
CA HIS A 169 1.28 -6.67 0.31
C HIS A 169 2.12 -5.45 -0.16
N GLY A 170 2.73 -4.75 0.79
CA GLY A 170 3.73 -3.70 0.56
C GLY A 170 3.15 -2.36 0.11
N ASP A 171 1.82 -2.28 -0.07
CA ASP A 171 1.08 -1.05 -0.38
C ASP A 171 -0.34 -1.10 0.19
N LEU A 172 -0.51 -1.74 1.35
CA LEU A 172 -1.82 -1.88 1.97
C LEU A 172 -2.30 -0.53 2.52
N HIS A 173 -3.47 -0.13 2.09
CA HIS A 173 -4.15 1.07 2.55
C HIS A 173 -5.65 1.05 2.20
N HIS A 174 -6.41 2.00 2.72
CA HIS A 174 -7.86 2.09 2.58
C HIS A 174 -8.36 2.00 1.13
N GLY A 175 -7.64 2.59 0.16
CA GLY A 175 -8.01 2.56 -1.25
C GLY A 175 -7.73 1.22 -1.95
N ASN A 176 -6.88 0.35 -1.36
CA ASN A 176 -6.54 -0.97 -1.90
C ASN A 176 -7.28 -2.12 -1.19
N VAL A 177 -8.35 -1.80 -0.46
CA VAL A 177 -9.24 -2.78 0.18
C VAL A 177 -10.67 -2.44 -0.18
N MET A 178 -11.38 -3.39 -0.79
CA MET A 178 -12.77 -3.21 -1.23
C MET A 178 -13.70 -4.24 -0.59
N ARG A 179 -14.94 -3.84 -0.37
CA ARG A 179 -16.00 -4.72 0.13
C ARG A 179 -16.39 -5.72 -0.96
N THR A 180 -16.58 -6.97 -0.58
CA THR A 180 -17.06 -8.06 -1.43
C THR A 180 -18.13 -8.86 -0.67
N PRO A 181 -18.84 -9.79 -1.32
CA PRO A 181 -19.72 -10.74 -0.62
C PRO A 181 -19.00 -11.61 0.42
N ARG A 182 -17.68 -11.78 0.30
CA ARG A 182 -16.84 -12.56 1.24
C ARG A 182 -16.31 -11.74 2.42
N GLY A 183 -16.51 -10.43 2.44
CA GLY A 183 -15.89 -9.48 3.36
C GLY A 183 -15.06 -8.45 2.63
N TYR A 184 -14.08 -7.86 3.28
CA TYR A 184 -13.16 -6.92 2.66
C TYR A 184 -11.94 -7.64 2.11
N CYS A 185 -11.59 -7.37 0.84
CA CYS A 185 -10.47 -8.00 0.15
C CYS A 185 -9.45 -6.95 -0.32
N ALA A 186 -8.17 -7.23 -0.07
CA ALA A 186 -7.05 -6.43 -0.57
C ALA A 186 -6.75 -6.74 -2.04
N PHE A 187 -6.29 -5.74 -2.78
CA PHE A 187 -5.85 -5.86 -4.17
C PHE A 187 -4.68 -4.88 -4.45
N ASP A 188 -4.08 -4.97 -5.62
CA ASP A 188 -2.94 -4.13 -6.07
C ASP A 188 -1.70 -4.21 -5.17
N ALA A 189 -1.38 -5.44 -4.72
CA ALA A 189 -0.18 -5.72 -3.95
C ALA A 189 1.10 -5.40 -4.73
N LYS A 190 2.18 -5.10 -4.01
CA LYS A 190 3.54 -4.94 -4.57
C LYS A 190 4.39 -6.18 -4.40
N GLY A 191 4.04 -7.06 -3.47
CA GLY A 191 4.75 -8.32 -3.25
C GLY A 191 6.22 -8.09 -2.90
N ILE A 192 6.51 -7.68 -1.69
CA ILE A 192 7.87 -7.43 -1.20
C ILE A 192 8.12 -8.26 0.07
N VAL A 193 9.37 -8.40 0.46
CA VAL A 193 9.75 -9.01 1.73
C VAL A 193 10.31 -7.96 2.67
N GLY A 194 9.76 -7.90 3.87
CA GLY A 194 10.19 -6.96 4.90
C GLY A 194 9.51 -7.22 6.24
N GLU A 195 9.76 -6.33 7.18
CA GLU A 195 9.14 -6.41 8.50
C GLU A 195 7.62 -6.25 8.43
N ARG A 196 6.89 -7.17 9.07
CA ARG A 196 5.43 -7.19 9.09
C ARG A 196 4.81 -5.86 9.56
N THR A 197 5.43 -5.18 10.51
CA THR A 197 4.96 -3.87 10.99
C THR A 197 4.85 -2.82 9.87
N TYR A 198 5.68 -2.92 8.82
CA TYR A 198 5.61 -2.02 7.65
C TYR A 198 4.31 -2.12 6.86
N GLU A 199 3.57 -3.23 6.97
CA GLU A 199 2.35 -3.48 6.18
C GLU A 199 1.32 -2.34 6.31
N LEU A 200 1.10 -1.84 7.52
CA LEU A 200 0.13 -0.77 7.80
C LEU A 200 0.71 0.64 7.71
N ALA A 201 2.01 0.77 7.47
CA ALA A 201 2.69 2.07 7.47
C ALA A 201 2.13 3.06 6.43
N ASN A 202 1.75 2.56 5.24
CA ASN A 202 1.19 3.42 4.19
C ASN A 202 -0.23 3.89 4.52
N ALA A 203 -0.97 3.15 5.32
CA ALA A 203 -2.38 3.44 5.59
C ALA A 203 -2.60 4.73 6.39
N PHE A 204 -1.61 5.20 7.16
CA PHE A 204 -1.68 6.49 7.85
C PHE A 204 -1.82 7.70 6.91
N ARG A 205 -1.39 7.57 5.65
CA ARG A 205 -1.46 8.60 4.61
C ARG A 205 -2.80 8.59 3.86
N HIS A 206 -3.69 7.66 4.19
CA HIS A 206 -4.95 7.44 3.49
C HIS A 206 -6.18 7.65 4.38
N PRO A 207 -7.32 8.07 3.79
CA PRO A 207 -7.59 8.23 2.36
C PRO A 207 -6.81 9.40 1.75
N TYR A 208 -6.25 9.16 0.56
CA TYR A 208 -5.49 10.19 -0.16
C TYR A 208 -6.41 11.37 -0.56
N GLY A 209 -5.87 12.58 -0.54
CA GLY A 209 -6.63 13.79 -0.89
C GLY A 209 -7.52 14.33 0.23
N ASN A 210 -7.46 13.77 1.45
CA ASN A 210 -8.18 14.28 2.61
C ASN A 210 -7.19 14.69 3.73
N PRO A 211 -6.52 15.85 3.57
CA PRO A 211 -5.47 16.31 4.49
C PRO A 211 -5.99 16.59 5.90
N ASP A 212 -7.23 17.10 6.04
CA ASP A 212 -7.81 17.42 7.35
C ASP A 212 -7.97 16.16 8.20
N LEU A 213 -8.30 15.03 7.57
CA LEU A 213 -8.41 13.75 8.23
C LEU A 213 -7.02 13.13 8.51
N THR A 214 -6.15 13.09 7.49
CA THR A 214 -4.87 12.35 7.61
C THR A 214 -3.83 13.06 8.48
N ARG A 215 -3.93 14.37 8.65
CA ARG A 215 -3.00 15.18 9.44
C ARG A 215 -3.42 15.38 10.90
N ASP A 216 -4.64 14.96 11.30
CA ASP A 216 -5.10 15.08 12.69
C ASP A 216 -4.28 14.16 13.62
N PRO A 217 -3.52 14.72 14.59
CA PRO A 217 -2.73 13.93 15.53
C PRO A 217 -3.57 12.98 16.38
N ARG A 218 -4.86 13.32 16.65
CA ARG A 218 -5.78 12.44 17.40
C ARG A 218 -6.11 11.21 16.58
N ARG A 219 -6.35 11.39 15.27
CA ARG A 219 -6.56 10.25 14.36
C ARG A 219 -5.30 9.38 14.26
N ILE A 220 -4.13 9.99 14.08
CA ILE A 220 -2.86 9.25 14.05
C ILE A 220 -2.70 8.42 15.32
N GLY A 221 -2.98 8.99 16.48
CA GLY A 221 -2.96 8.28 17.77
C GLY A 221 -3.95 7.13 17.82
N MET A 222 -5.22 7.38 17.45
CA MET A 222 -6.28 6.36 17.40
C MET A 222 -5.92 5.19 16.46
N LEU A 223 -5.42 5.47 15.26
CA LEU A 223 -4.98 4.44 14.32
C LEU A 223 -3.82 3.62 14.89
N ALA A 224 -2.83 4.28 15.52
CA ALA A 224 -1.69 3.60 16.12
C ALA A 224 -2.12 2.67 17.26
N ASP A 225 -3.05 3.11 18.12
CA ASP A 225 -3.59 2.31 19.21
C ASP A 225 -4.37 1.10 18.69
N LEU A 226 -5.29 1.33 17.76
CA LEU A 226 -6.13 0.30 17.17
C LEU A 226 -5.29 -0.75 16.41
N TRP A 227 -4.36 -0.29 15.57
CA TRP A 227 -3.62 -1.19 14.69
C TRP A 227 -2.48 -1.91 15.41
N SER A 228 -1.84 -1.29 16.42
CA SER A 228 -0.83 -2.00 17.21
C SER A 228 -1.42 -3.19 17.95
N VAL A 229 -2.62 -3.03 18.51
CA VAL A 229 -3.34 -4.11 19.17
C VAL A 229 -3.88 -5.13 18.17
N GLY A 230 -4.63 -4.68 17.15
CA GLY A 230 -5.29 -5.58 16.19
C GLY A 230 -4.33 -6.34 15.28
N PHE A 231 -3.13 -5.81 15.05
CA PHE A 231 -2.07 -6.44 14.25
C PHE A 231 -0.96 -7.07 15.12
N ALA A 232 -1.05 -6.96 16.46
CA ALA A 232 -0.07 -7.46 17.40
C ALA A 232 1.38 -7.01 17.08
N VAL A 233 1.58 -5.70 16.96
CA VAL A 233 2.88 -5.06 16.71
C VAL A 233 3.16 -3.96 17.72
N ASP A 234 4.43 -3.58 17.87
CA ASP A 234 4.79 -2.46 18.73
C ASP A 234 4.27 -1.14 18.16
N ARG A 235 3.55 -0.38 18.99
CA ARG A 235 2.91 0.88 18.63
C ARG A 235 3.91 1.93 18.14
N GLN A 236 5.00 2.09 18.85
CA GLN A 236 6.00 3.09 18.50
C GLN A 236 6.71 2.73 17.20
N ARG A 237 7.05 1.45 17.02
CA ARG A 237 7.65 0.94 15.79
C ARG A 237 6.72 1.10 14.59
N LEU A 238 5.41 0.91 14.78
CA LEU A 238 4.40 1.16 13.74
C LEU A 238 4.41 2.64 13.30
N LEU A 239 4.41 3.58 14.25
CA LEU A 239 4.50 5.01 13.96
C LEU A 239 5.83 5.40 13.30
N GLN A 240 6.93 4.79 13.71
CA GLN A 240 8.23 4.98 13.08
C GLN A 240 8.21 4.52 11.62
N TRP A 241 7.66 3.35 11.33
CA TRP A 241 7.47 2.87 9.96
C TRP A 241 6.53 3.78 9.15
N ALA A 242 5.46 4.30 9.76
CA ALA A 242 4.56 5.26 9.11
C ALA A 242 5.30 6.55 8.70
N ALA A 243 6.11 7.12 9.59
CA ALA A 243 6.90 8.31 9.29
C ALA A 243 7.91 8.07 8.15
N VAL A 244 8.67 6.97 8.19
CA VAL A 244 9.65 6.69 7.13
C VAL A 244 8.97 6.32 5.81
N LYS A 245 7.80 5.67 5.82
CA LYS A 245 7.00 5.40 4.61
C LYS A 245 6.45 6.71 4.01
N CYS A 246 6.02 7.65 4.82
CA CYS A 246 5.62 8.98 4.37
C CYS A 246 6.81 9.70 3.70
N ALA A 247 7.97 9.73 4.35
CA ALA A 247 9.19 10.30 3.78
C ALA A 247 9.63 9.64 2.47
N LEU A 248 9.52 8.30 2.39
CA LEU A 248 9.80 7.54 1.16
C LEU A 248 8.85 7.95 0.01
N SER A 249 7.58 8.13 0.31
CA SER A 249 6.60 8.57 -0.69
C SER A 249 6.87 9.98 -1.19
N ILE A 250 7.28 10.88 -0.30
CA ILE A 250 7.77 12.22 -0.65
C ILE A 250 8.99 12.10 -1.57
N ALA A 251 9.95 11.22 -1.24
CA ALA A 251 11.17 11.04 -2.03
C ALA A 251 10.86 10.57 -3.47
N TRP A 252 9.93 9.65 -3.65
CA TRP A 252 9.51 9.20 -4.99
C TRP A 252 8.92 10.33 -5.83
N ARG A 253 8.05 11.17 -5.26
CA ARG A 253 7.46 12.32 -5.97
C ARG A 253 8.48 13.42 -6.25
N SER A 254 9.41 13.64 -5.32
CA SER A 254 10.43 14.69 -5.42
C SER A 254 11.56 14.38 -6.43
N LYS A 255 11.63 13.15 -6.97
CA LYS A 255 12.63 12.73 -7.97
C LYS A 255 14.06 13.16 -7.62
N GLY A 256 14.46 12.94 -6.37
CA GLY A 256 15.81 13.20 -5.85
C GLY A 256 16.04 14.62 -5.30
N ARG A 257 15.11 15.59 -5.49
CA ARG A 257 15.28 16.96 -4.98
C ARG A 257 14.01 17.52 -4.37
N LEU A 258 13.95 17.57 -3.05
CA LEU A 258 12.81 18.11 -2.30
C LEU A 258 12.82 19.65 -2.31
N ALA A 259 11.78 20.26 -2.85
CA ALA A 259 11.54 21.69 -2.76
C ALA A 259 10.34 22.00 -1.85
N GLN A 260 9.14 21.82 -2.38
CA GLN A 260 7.87 21.91 -1.65
C GLN A 260 7.14 20.58 -1.82
N GLU A 261 6.44 20.15 -0.78
CA GLU A 261 5.70 18.91 -0.79
C GLU A 261 4.56 18.97 0.23
N ASP A 262 3.37 18.62 -0.22
CA ASP A 262 2.14 18.80 0.56
C ASP A 262 2.05 17.90 1.79
N GLU A 263 2.78 16.76 1.80
CA GLU A 263 2.76 15.82 2.93
C GLU A 263 3.84 16.11 3.99
N LEU A 264 4.59 17.23 3.92
CA LEU A 264 5.57 17.57 4.96
C LEU A 264 4.92 17.79 6.34
N ASP A 265 3.70 18.33 6.37
CA ASP A 265 2.96 18.53 7.62
C ASP A 265 2.55 17.18 8.22
N LEU A 266 2.07 16.25 7.39
CA LEU A 266 1.77 14.86 7.83
C LEU A 266 3.04 14.17 8.34
N LEU A 267 4.16 14.32 7.63
CA LEU A 267 5.44 13.78 8.06
C LEU A 267 5.85 14.30 9.44
N ALA A 268 5.71 15.61 9.68
CA ALA A 268 5.99 16.21 10.97
C ALA A 268 5.08 15.69 12.08
N ALA A 269 3.78 15.52 11.81
CA ALA A 269 2.83 14.95 12.76
C ALA A 269 3.17 13.49 13.11
N LEU A 270 3.48 12.66 12.12
CA LEU A 270 3.90 11.26 12.32
C LEU A 270 5.18 11.15 13.14
N LEU A 271 6.20 11.98 12.85
CA LEU A 271 7.44 12.03 13.62
C LEU A 271 7.21 12.45 15.08
N SER A 272 6.36 13.46 15.31
CA SER A 272 6.00 13.90 16.66
C SER A 272 5.33 12.78 17.45
N CYS A 273 4.39 12.05 16.85
CA CYS A 273 3.75 10.89 17.47
C CYS A 273 4.75 9.74 17.73
N ALA A 274 5.68 9.48 16.80
CA ALA A 274 6.68 8.43 16.89
C ALA A 274 7.77 8.71 17.97
N THR A 275 8.01 9.98 18.31
CA THR A 275 9.01 10.37 19.33
C THR A 275 8.41 10.60 20.72
N GLY A 276 7.11 10.47 20.87
CA GLY A 276 6.40 10.72 22.14
C GLY A 276 6.30 12.20 22.52
N GLN A 277 6.65 13.13 21.63
CA GLN A 277 6.58 14.57 21.87
C GLN A 277 5.18 15.16 21.70
N GLY A 278 4.21 14.34 21.26
CA GLY A 278 2.81 14.76 21.05
C GLY A 278 1.90 14.69 22.28
N GLY A 279 2.41 14.30 23.46
CA GLY A 279 1.63 14.00 24.67
C GLY A 279 1.61 15.07 25.77
N ALA A 280 2.06 16.29 25.50
CA ALA A 280 2.08 17.32 26.52
C ALA A 280 1.49 18.66 26.01
N ARG A 281 0.16 18.71 25.88
CA ARG A 281 -0.65 19.95 26.06
C ARG A 281 -2.13 19.55 26.13
N VAL A 282 -2.60 19.30 27.33
CA VAL A 282 -4.00 19.54 27.74
C VAL A 282 -4.02 20.87 28.44
#